data_1c4d0731bfba67127e77f49d0343d844
#
_entry.id   1c4d0731bfba67127e77f49d0343d844
#
_cell.length_a   1.000
_cell.length_b   1.000
_cell.length_c   1.000
_cell.angle_alpha   90.00
_cell.angle_beta   90.00
_cell.angle_gamma   90.00
#
_symmetry.space_group_name_H-M   'P 1'
#
loop_
_entity.id
_entity.type
_entity.pdbx_description
1 polymer ?
#
loop_
_entity_poly.entity_id
_entity_poly.type
_entity_poly.pdbx_seq_one_letter_code
_entity_poly.pdbx_strand_id
1 'polypeptide(L)'
;AVLCGGASALVQAGFETLVEAGYQPEIAYYEVLHELKLIVDLFYEGGITRMLEFVSETAQYGDFVSGPRVINAETKARMKDILSEIQDGTFIQRWVAEYDAGLPNYKKFQQADLDHPIEKVGKELRAKMQWLQQNNAAPTAAAQPAQAEAKADAATTRNPIAETA
;
A
#
# COMPACT_ATOMS: atom_id res chain seq x y z
N ALA A 1 1.70 0.79 -7.02
CA ALA A 1 2.26 2.09 -6.63
C ALA A 1 1.36 2.81 -5.62
N VAL A 2 0.13 3.16 -6.00
CA VAL A 2 -0.74 4.01 -5.15
C VAL A 2 -1.16 3.31 -3.87
N LEU A 3 -1.68 2.07 -3.94
CA LEU A 3 -2.20 1.36 -2.76
C LEU A 3 -1.08 0.80 -1.90
N CYS A 4 -0.27 -0.14 -2.40
CA CYS A 4 0.77 -0.75 -1.57
C CYS A 4 1.87 0.26 -1.21
N GLY A 5 2.44 0.97 -2.20
CA GLY A 5 3.54 1.89 -1.96
C GLY A 5 3.08 3.23 -1.37
N GLY A 6 2.08 3.86 -1.98
CA GLY A 6 1.62 5.19 -1.57
C GLY A 6 0.96 5.19 -0.19
N ALA A 7 0.08 4.23 0.09
CA ALA A 7 -0.57 4.14 1.40
C ALA A 7 0.43 3.77 2.51
N SER A 8 1.35 2.83 2.26
CA SER A 8 2.40 2.47 3.23
C SER A 8 3.29 3.68 3.56
N ALA A 9 3.77 4.38 2.54
CA ALA A 9 4.61 5.57 2.73
C ALA A 9 3.87 6.70 3.46
N LEU A 10 2.57 6.91 3.18
CA LEU A 10 1.76 7.89 3.89
C LEU A 10 1.64 7.55 5.38
N VAL A 11 1.38 6.29 5.71
CA VAL A 11 1.27 5.80 7.09
C VAL A 11 2.61 5.95 7.83
N GLN A 12 3.72 5.54 7.21
CA GLN A 12 5.06 5.67 7.80
C GLN A 12 5.40 7.16 8.06
N ALA A 13 5.23 8.02 7.07
CA ALA A 13 5.50 9.45 7.21
C ALA A 13 4.61 10.12 8.28
N GLY A 14 3.35 9.74 8.38
CA GLY A 14 2.46 10.21 9.43
C GLY A 14 2.90 9.76 10.81
N PHE A 15 3.27 8.49 10.96
CA PHE A 15 3.79 7.93 12.22
C PHE A 15 5.08 8.65 12.65
N GLU A 16 6.06 8.76 11.74
CA GLU A 16 7.32 9.45 12.02
C GLU A 16 7.09 10.90 12.43
N THR A 17 6.24 11.63 11.71
CA THR A 17 5.91 13.04 12.01
C THR A 17 5.38 13.22 13.42
N LEU A 18 4.48 12.34 13.86
CA LEU A 18 3.92 12.42 15.22
C LEU A 18 4.94 12.04 16.29
N VAL A 19 5.72 10.98 16.07
CA VAL A 19 6.75 10.55 17.03
C VAL A 19 7.87 11.59 17.16
N GLU A 20 8.32 12.18 16.06
CA GLU A 20 9.30 13.26 16.06
C GLU A 20 8.78 14.52 16.77
N ALA A 21 7.47 14.76 16.73
CA ALA A 21 6.82 15.85 17.48
C ALA A 21 6.64 15.51 18.97
N GLY A 22 7.04 14.33 19.43
CA GLY A 22 7.01 13.91 20.83
C GLY A 22 5.73 13.19 21.28
N TYR A 23 4.85 12.81 20.34
CA TYR A 23 3.70 11.98 20.68
C TYR A 23 4.13 10.53 20.97
N GLN A 24 3.37 9.85 21.81
CA GLN A 24 3.62 8.44 22.12
C GLN A 24 3.45 7.57 20.88
N PRO A 25 4.37 6.63 20.60
CA PRO A 25 4.30 5.79 19.40
C PRO A 25 3.01 4.98 19.28
N GLU A 26 2.42 4.57 20.40
CA GLU A 26 1.15 3.85 20.43
C GLU A 26 0.00 4.75 19.94
N ILE A 27 -0.02 6.01 20.36
CA ILE A 27 -1.01 6.99 19.89
C ILE A 27 -0.81 7.25 18.38
N ALA A 28 0.44 7.50 17.96
CA ALA A 28 0.76 7.69 16.54
C ALA A 28 0.30 6.49 15.68
N TYR A 29 0.49 5.25 16.17
CA TYR A 29 0.01 4.05 15.49
C TYR A 29 -1.52 4.03 15.32
N TYR A 30 -2.26 4.35 16.38
CA TYR A 30 -3.73 4.39 16.30
C TYR A 30 -4.22 5.45 15.31
N GLU A 31 -3.66 6.65 15.36
CA GLU A 31 -4.05 7.79 14.53
C GLU A 31 -3.78 7.57 13.03
N VAL A 32 -2.62 6.98 12.67
CA VAL A 32 -2.23 6.88 11.26
C VAL A 32 -2.54 5.54 10.60
N LEU A 33 -2.63 4.44 11.37
CA LEU A 33 -2.82 3.11 10.81
C LEU A 33 -4.15 2.48 11.24
N HIS A 34 -4.45 2.47 12.54
CA HIS A 34 -5.68 1.84 13.00
C HIS A 34 -6.92 2.60 12.48
N GLU A 35 -6.90 3.92 12.58
CA GLU A 35 -8.00 4.76 12.10
C GLU A 35 -8.17 4.74 10.59
N LEU A 36 -7.08 4.56 9.84
CA LEU A 36 -7.14 4.43 8.39
C LEU A 36 -8.15 3.35 7.95
N LYS A 37 -8.23 2.24 8.71
CA LYS A 37 -9.21 1.19 8.41
C LYS A 37 -10.64 1.72 8.48
N LEU A 38 -10.96 2.52 9.48
CA LEU A 38 -12.31 3.08 9.65
C LEU A 38 -12.66 4.03 8.50
N ILE A 39 -11.72 4.87 8.10
CA ILE A 39 -11.87 5.77 6.94
C ILE A 39 -12.05 4.98 5.65
N VAL A 40 -11.24 3.94 5.43
CA VAL A 40 -11.34 3.07 4.24
C VAL A 40 -12.66 2.30 4.21
N ASP A 41 -13.17 1.84 5.35
CA ASP A 41 -14.49 1.20 5.43
C ASP A 41 -15.59 2.16 4.97
N LEU A 42 -15.56 3.42 5.41
CA LEU A 42 -16.52 4.44 4.97
C LEU A 42 -16.43 4.73 3.46
N PHE A 43 -15.20 4.79 2.90
CA PHE A 43 -15.00 4.90 1.45
C PHE A 43 -15.58 3.70 0.70
N TYR A 44 -15.40 2.51 1.22
CA TYR A 44 -15.90 1.28 0.63
C TYR A 44 -17.44 1.21 0.65
N GLU A 45 -18.06 1.64 1.74
CA GLU A 45 -19.51 1.59 1.94
C GLU A 45 -20.28 2.62 1.13
N GLY A 46 -19.72 3.84 0.95
CA GLY A 46 -20.47 4.92 0.29
C GLY A 46 -19.61 6.05 -0.26
N GLY A 47 -18.32 5.80 -0.50
CA GLY A 47 -17.41 6.77 -1.11
C GLY A 47 -17.02 7.91 -0.19
N ILE A 48 -16.49 8.96 -0.78
CA ILE A 48 -16.07 10.18 -0.06
C ILE A 48 -17.24 10.83 0.67
N THR A 49 -18.42 10.80 0.07
CA THR A 49 -19.65 11.35 0.68
C THR A 49 -19.92 10.68 2.02
N ARG A 50 -19.86 9.35 2.07
CA ARG A 50 -20.08 8.59 3.30
C ARG A 50 -19.04 8.94 4.38
N MET A 51 -17.80 9.04 4.01
CA MET A 51 -16.73 9.46 4.94
C MET A 51 -17.04 10.84 5.52
N LEU A 52 -17.40 11.83 4.70
CA LEU A 52 -17.73 13.18 5.14
C LEU A 52 -18.94 13.22 6.08
N GLU A 53 -19.94 12.35 5.92
CA GLU A 53 -21.09 12.26 6.82
C GLU A 53 -20.72 11.81 8.24
N PHE A 54 -19.64 11.05 8.40
CA PHE A 54 -19.25 10.41 9.66
C PHE A 54 -18.10 11.07 10.40
N VAL A 55 -17.30 11.92 9.72
CA VAL A 55 -16.23 12.66 10.36
C VAL A 55 -16.70 14.05 10.81
N SER A 56 -16.05 14.61 11.84
CA SER A 56 -16.39 15.93 12.36
C SER A 56 -16.17 17.03 11.33
N GLU A 57 -16.85 18.17 11.48
CA GLU A 57 -16.66 19.36 10.64
C GLU A 57 -15.19 19.85 10.66
N THR A 58 -14.52 19.71 11.80
CA THR A 58 -13.08 20.04 11.94
C THR A 58 -12.22 19.10 11.09
N ALA A 59 -12.52 17.81 11.08
CA ALA A 59 -11.81 16.84 10.24
C ALA A 59 -12.07 17.08 8.74
N GLN A 60 -13.31 17.40 8.36
CA GLN A 60 -13.67 17.79 6.99
C GLN A 60 -12.89 19.02 6.55
N TYR A 61 -12.80 20.04 7.41
CA TYR A 61 -12.04 21.25 7.11
C TYR A 61 -10.55 20.93 6.94
N GLY A 62 -9.99 20.08 7.81
CA GLY A 62 -8.62 19.59 7.69
C GLY A 62 -8.36 18.86 6.37
N ASP A 63 -9.29 17.99 5.95
CA ASP A 63 -9.25 17.32 4.66
C ASP A 63 -9.16 18.32 3.50
N PHE A 64 -10.08 19.29 3.45
CA PHE A 64 -10.17 20.25 2.36
C PHE A 64 -8.95 21.17 2.25
N VAL A 65 -8.35 21.58 3.36
CA VAL A 65 -7.22 22.56 3.35
C VAL A 65 -5.85 21.90 3.42
N SER A 66 -5.74 20.71 3.98
CA SER A 66 -4.45 20.04 4.20
C SER A 66 -4.22 18.88 3.22
N GLY A 67 -5.27 18.17 2.82
CA GLY A 67 -5.19 17.09 1.83
C GLY A 67 -4.45 17.50 0.56
N PRO A 68 -4.80 18.61 -0.10
CA PRO A 68 -4.11 19.10 -1.30
C PRO A 68 -2.65 19.53 -1.08
N ARG A 69 -2.22 19.76 0.16
CA ARG A 69 -0.81 20.04 0.49
C ARG A 69 0.03 18.78 0.54
N VAL A 70 -0.57 17.66 0.93
CA VAL A 70 0.08 16.33 0.98
C VAL A 70 0.04 15.68 -0.41
N ILE A 71 -1.12 15.61 -1.02
CA ILE A 71 -1.32 15.05 -2.37
C ILE A 71 -1.59 16.20 -3.34
N ASN A 72 -0.53 16.79 -3.83
CA ASN A 72 -0.54 17.97 -4.70
C ASN A 72 -0.38 17.61 -6.19
N ALA A 73 -0.24 18.63 -7.04
CA ALA A 73 -0.04 18.47 -8.48
C ALA A 73 1.25 17.70 -8.84
N GLU A 74 2.32 17.85 -8.05
CA GLU A 74 3.57 17.10 -8.24
C GLU A 74 3.38 15.62 -7.93
N THR A 75 2.66 15.31 -6.87
CA THR A 75 2.32 13.91 -6.53
C THR A 75 1.56 13.25 -7.67
N LYS A 76 0.58 13.98 -8.26
CA LYS A 76 -0.16 13.49 -9.43
C LYS A 76 0.73 13.35 -10.67
N ALA A 77 1.70 14.23 -10.89
CA ALA A 77 2.66 14.12 -11.98
C ALA A 77 3.51 12.85 -11.82
N ARG A 78 4.05 12.59 -10.63
CA ARG A 78 4.80 11.36 -10.34
C ARG A 78 3.98 10.08 -10.56
N MET A 79 2.68 10.10 -10.25
CA MET A 79 1.79 8.97 -10.58
C MET A 79 1.69 8.73 -12.08
N LYS A 80 1.66 9.78 -12.90
CA LYS A 80 1.67 9.67 -14.37
C LYS A 80 3.00 9.13 -14.89
N ASP A 81 4.12 9.58 -14.32
CA ASP A 81 5.44 9.07 -14.70
C ASP A 81 5.56 7.58 -14.41
N ILE A 82 5.13 7.13 -13.22
CA ILE A 82 5.08 5.70 -12.85
C ILE A 82 4.18 4.91 -13.82
N LEU A 83 3.02 5.45 -14.18
CA LEU A 83 2.15 4.80 -15.16
C LEU A 83 2.82 4.67 -16.53
N SER A 84 3.51 5.73 -16.98
CA SER A 84 4.28 5.72 -18.23
C SER A 84 5.36 4.64 -18.24
N GLU A 85 6.13 4.51 -17.14
CA GLU A 85 7.16 3.47 -17.00
C GLU A 85 6.58 2.04 -17.01
N ILE A 86 5.35 1.87 -16.55
CA ILE A 86 4.64 0.58 -16.65
C ILE A 86 4.22 0.31 -18.09
N GLN A 87 3.68 1.32 -18.78
CA GLN A 87 3.16 1.19 -20.14
C GLN A 87 4.27 0.98 -21.18
N ASP A 88 5.42 1.62 -21.01
CA ASP A 88 6.58 1.50 -21.93
C ASP A 88 7.48 0.29 -21.62
N GLY A 89 7.19 -0.44 -20.55
CA GLY A 89 7.95 -1.63 -20.15
C GLY A 89 9.20 -1.36 -19.31
N THR A 90 9.51 -0.10 -19.01
CA THR A 90 10.68 0.27 -18.19
C THR A 90 10.62 -0.37 -16.79
N PHE A 91 9.43 -0.40 -16.19
CA PHE A 91 9.24 -1.01 -14.87
C PHE A 91 9.54 -2.51 -14.88
N ILE A 92 9.02 -3.25 -15.87
CA ILE A 92 9.25 -4.71 -15.93
C ILE A 92 10.71 -5.05 -16.24
N GLN A 93 11.40 -4.25 -17.07
CA GLN A 93 12.82 -4.43 -17.32
C GLN A 93 13.65 -4.27 -16.06
N ARG A 94 13.37 -3.25 -15.24
CA ARG A 94 14.03 -3.07 -13.94
C ARG A 94 13.75 -4.24 -12.99
N TRP A 95 12.52 -4.74 -12.96
CA TRP A 95 12.16 -5.89 -12.13
C TRP A 95 12.90 -7.16 -12.54
N VAL A 96 12.97 -7.45 -13.83
CA VAL A 96 13.72 -8.62 -14.34
C VAL A 96 15.20 -8.50 -13.98
N ALA A 97 15.82 -7.35 -14.21
CA ALA A 97 17.22 -7.12 -13.85
C ALA A 97 17.47 -7.28 -12.34
N GLU A 98 16.58 -6.79 -11.51
CA GLU A 98 16.65 -6.96 -10.05
C GLU A 98 16.53 -8.43 -9.64
N TYR A 99 15.63 -9.17 -10.29
CA TYR A 99 15.43 -10.59 -10.05
C TYR A 99 16.66 -11.40 -10.46
N ASP A 100 17.23 -11.16 -11.64
CA ASP A 100 18.42 -11.83 -12.15
C ASP A 100 19.65 -11.56 -11.29
N ALA A 101 19.73 -10.37 -10.68
CA ALA A 101 20.78 -10.00 -9.72
C ALA A 101 20.61 -10.64 -8.33
N GLY A 102 19.56 -11.43 -8.09
CA GLY A 102 19.28 -12.07 -6.80
C GLY A 102 18.55 -11.20 -5.79
N LEU A 103 17.82 -10.18 -6.25
CA LEU A 103 16.93 -9.31 -5.47
C LEU A 103 17.65 -8.48 -4.38
N PRO A 104 18.79 -7.81 -4.65
CA PRO A 104 19.53 -7.09 -3.60
C PRO A 104 18.75 -5.88 -3.06
N ASN A 105 18.19 -5.05 -3.93
CA ASN A 105 17.42 -3.88 -3.51
C ASN A 105 16.05 -4.26 -2.91
N TYR A 106 15.37 -5.25 -3.48
CA TYR A 106 14.12 -5.78 -2.94
C TYR A 106 14.30 -6.23 -1.48
N LYS A 107 15.32 -7.04 -1.19
CA LYS A 107 15.60 -7.51 0.17
C LYS A 107 15.94 -6.37 1.11
N LYS A 108 16.69 -5.38 0.65
CA LYS A 108 17.02 -4.18 1.43
C LYS A 108 15.79 -3.38 1.79
N PHE A 109 14.92 -3.11 0.82
CA PHE A 109 13.67 -2.35 1.06
C PHE A 109 12.72 -3.12 1.96
N GLN A 110 12.55 -4.43 1.72
CA GLN A 110 11.74 -5.29 2.58
C GLN A 110 12.24 -5.26 4.04
N GLN A 111 13.54 -5.35 4.25
CA GLN A 111 14.11 -5.31 5.59
C GLN A 111 13.88 -3.95 6.25
N ALA A 112 14.02 -2.85 5.51
CA ALA A 112 13.75 -1.52 6.04
C ALA A 112 12.30 -1.35 6.52
N ASP A 113 11.33 -1.87 5.78
CA ASP A 113 9.92 -1.85 6.18
C ASP A 113 9.68 -2.72 7.43
N LEU A 114 10.29 -3.90 7.51
CA LEU A 114 10.17 -4.80 8.65
C LEU A 114 10.80 -4.23 9.93
N ASP A 115 11.88 -3.47 9.79
CA ASP A 115 12.60 -2.85 10.91
C ASP A 115 11.99 -1.50 11.32
N HIS A 116 11.01 -0.99 10.57
CA HIS A 116 10.38 0.29 10.88
C HIS A 116 9.75 0.29 12.27
N PRO A 117 9.93 1.34 13.09
CA PRO A 117 9.40 1.39 14.46
C PRO A 117 7.89 1.13 14.58
N ILE A 118 7.10 1.50 13.57
CA ILE A 118 5.66 1.25 13.52
C ILE A 118 5.33 -0.25 13.58
N GLU A 119 6.17 -1.12 13.00
CA GLU A 119 5.94 -2.57 13.02
C GLU A 119 6.13 -3.16 14.40
N LYS A 120 7.13 -2.69 15.16
CA LYS A 120 7.34 -3.10 16.55
C LYS A 120 6.14 -2.70 17.42
N VAL A 121 5.76 -1.43 17.38
CA VAL A 121 4.61 -0.88 18.11
C VAL A 121 3.32 -1.61 17.70
N GLY A 122 3.10 -1.76 16.39
CA GLY A 122 1.94 -2.45 15.85
C GLY A 122 1.86 -3.91 16.30
N LYS A 123 2.97 -4.62 16.36
CA LYS A 123 3.01 -6.01 16.85
C LYS A 123 2.55 -6.11 18.31
N GLU A 124 3.05 -5.22 19.16
CA GLU A 124 2.69 -5.19 20.57
C GLU A 124 1.20 -4.84 20.80
N LEU A 125 0.67 -3.88 20.02
CA LEU A 125 -0.73 -3.49 20.11
C LEU A 125 -1.66 -4.57 19.55
N ARG A 126 -1.36 -5.12 18.37
CA ARG A 126 -2.13 -6.22 17.76
C ARG A 126 -2.19 -7.45 18.65
N ALA A 127 -1.14 -7.75 19.42
CA ALA A 127 -1.14 -8.84 20.38
C ALA A 127 -2.16 -8.65 21.51
N LYS A 128 -2.55 -7.42 21.83
CA LYS A 128 -3.57 -7.08 22.84
C LYS A 128 -4.99 -7.03 22.26
N MET A 129 -5.14 -7.03 20.94
CA MET A 129 -6.43 -6.96 20.24
C MET A 129 -7.00 -8.37 20.03
N GLN A 130 -7.78 -8.87 20.98
CA GLN A 130 -8.30 -10.25 20.97
C GLN A 130 -9.10 -10.61 19.70
N TRP A 131 -9.85 -9.66 19.14
CA TRP A 131 -10.64 -9.87 17.92
C TRP A 131 -9.77 -10.13 16.66
N LEU A 132 -8.54 -9.62 16.61
CA LEU A 132 -7.60 -9.93 15.52
C LEU A 132 -7.03 -11.35 15.65
N GLN A 133 -6.90 -11.87 16.88
CA GLN A 133 -6.40 -13.22 17.12
C GLN A 133 -7.41 -14.28 16.69
N GLN A 134 -8.70 -14.02 16.85
CA GLN A 134 -9.78 -14.93 16.41
C GLN A 134 -9.84 -15.06 14.87
N ASN A 135 -9.61 -13.97 14.15
CA ASN A 135 -9.59 -13.97 12.68
C ASN A 135 -8.34 -14.64 12.10
N ASN A 136 -7.21 -14.61 12.80
CA ASN A 136 -5.97 -15.28 12.38
C ASN A 136 -5.96 -16.78 12.64
N ALA A 137 -6.87 -17.29 13.47
CA ALA A 137 -7.02 -18.72 13.75
C ALA A 137 -7.85 -19.48 12.70
N ALA A 138 -8.56 -18.77 11.81
CA ALA A 138 -9.26 -19.35 10.67
C ALA A 138 -8.35 -19.29 9.43
N PRO A 139 -8.05 -20.40 8.73
CA PRO A 139 -7.34 -20.33 7.47
C PRO A 139 -8.23 -19.57 6.47
N THR A 140 -7.78 -18.38 6.07
CA THR A 140 -8.39 -17.68 4.96
C THR A 140 -8.18 -18.48 3.69
N ALA A 141 -9.20 -19.19 3.26
CA ALA A 141 -9.26 -19.93 1.98
C ALA A 141 -9.21 -18.97 0.75
N ALA A 142 -8.88 -17.71 0.94
CA ALA A 142 -8.93 -16.66 -0.10
C ALA A 142 -7.58 -16.08 -0.50
N ALA A 143 -6.45 -16.67 -0.07
CA ALA A 143 -5.13 -16.23 -0.51
C ALA A 143 -4.35 -17.36 -1.18
N GLN A 144 -4.93 -17.96 -2.21
CA GLN A 144 -4.09 -18.64 -3.20
C GLN A 144 -3.63 -17.58 -4.21
N PRO A 145 -2.31 -17.45 -4.40
CA PRO A 145 -1.79 -16.44 -5.33
C PRO A 145 -2.17 -16.83 -6.76
N ALA A 146 -2.68 -15.87 -7.50
CA ALA A 146 -2.87 -15.91 -8.95
C ALA A 146 -1.57 -16.15 -9.76
N GLN A 147 -0.53 -16.71 -9.12
CA GLN A 147 0.79 -16.96 -9.72
C GLN A 147 0.91 -18.32 -10.41
N ALA A 148 -0.06 -19.24 -10.21
CA ALA A 148 -0.01 -20.55 -10.87
C ALA A 148 -0.61 -20.53 -12.28
N GLU A 149 -1.56 -19.66 -12.58
CA GLU A 149 -2.22 -19.61 -13.89
C GLU A 149 -1.43 -18.79 -14.93
N ALA A 150 -0.67 -17.78 -14.53
CA ALA A 150 0.16 -17.02 -15.45
C ALA A 150 1.32 -17.81 -16.09
N LYS A 151 1.70 -18.96 -15.53
CA LYS A 151 2.71 -19.84 -16.13
C LYS A 151 2.14 -20.82 -17.16
N ALA A 152 0.84 -21.11 -17.15
CA ALA A 152 0.21 -22.00 -18.11
C ALA A 152 -0.11 -21.30 -19.44
N ASP A 153 -0.54 -20.04 -19.40
CA ASP A 153 -0.90 -19.29 -20.62
C ASP A 153 0.31 -18.77 -21.42
N ALA A 154 1.45 -18.54 -20.79
CA ALA A 154 2.67 -18.14 -21.52
C ALA A 154 3.30 -19.25 -22.36
N ALA A 155 2.92 -20.51 -22.13
CA ALA A 155 3.41 -21.66 -22.90
C ALA A 155 2.58 -21.97 -24.14
N THR A 156 1.37 -21.41 -24.30
CA THR A 156 0.42 -21.80 -25.36
C THR A 156 0.28 -20.74 -26.48
N THR A 157 0.81 -19.55 -26.35
CA THR A 157 0.81 -18.55 -27.43
C THR A 157 2.13 -18.52 -28.18
N ARG A 158 2.52 -19.63 -28.80
CA ARG A 158 3.40 -19.58 -29.97
C ARG A 158 2.55 -19.29 -31.19
N ASN A 159 2.70 -18.08 -31.67
CA ASN A 159 2.08 -17.55 -32.87
C ASN A 159 2.56 -18.31 -34.13
N PRO A 160 1.68 -18.92 -34.96
CA PRO A 160 2.04 -19.45 -36.25
C PRO A 160 1.60 -18.45 -37.34
N ILE A 161 2.38 -17.40 -37.60
CA ILE A 161 2.28 -16.64 -38.85
C ILE A 161 3.68 -16.34 -39.35
N ALA A 162 4.24 -17.28 -40.08
CA ALA A 162 5.25 -17.04 -41.07
C ALA A 162 5.33 -18.26 -41.99
N GLU A 163 4.42 -18.35 -42.97
CA GLU A 163 4.61 -19.04 -44.23
C GLU A 163 3.35 -18.84 -45.08
N THR A 164 3.41 -17.90 -45.98
CA THR A 164 2.94 -18.03 -47.36
C THR A 164 3.18 -16.74 -48.13
N ALA A 165 3.97 -16.90 -49.24
CA ALA A 165 4.14 -16.04 -50.40
C ALA A 165 5.03 -14.81 -50.27
#